data_5bda517c3368a4d1f24b9cc401e048c8
#
_entry.id   5bda517c3368a4d1f24b9cc401e048c8
#
_cell.length_a   1.000
_cell.length_b   1.000
_cell.length_c   1.000
_cell.angle_alpha   90.00
_cell.angle_beta   90.00
_cell.angle_gamma   90.00
#
_symmetry.space_group_name_H-M   'P 1'
#
loop_
_entity.id
_entity.type
_entity.pdbx_description
1 polymer ?
#
loop_
_entity_poly.entity_id
_entity_poly.type
_entity_poly.pdbx_seq_one_letter_code
_entity_poly.pdbx_strand_id
1 'polypeptide(L)'
;MAGPKAPKDPERKRPYFYIMKDKDIYGSVQEDGSIIHFIYESDGRLINSAQIAGNIENKEELGLLETVEGFGRLVHSIGVSVETDNQNEQIEFVFQMYGKQDLYGGGTNLKVKLTGDGMERKIYLSDYKWTPDDDIPGQIKFIFNTPDIMGKASVRLYLNDGYEAPADIEETEVDMNSDEYCSMISHSLMNMGNVYRIRKAIEKTRAGKEVTLAYIGGSITQGAGATPINTECYAYKSYQLFQRRFSAKNNVKFIKAGVGGTPSELGMIRFDRDVLRDGQQPDIVVIEFAVNDEGDETKGDCYESLVRKVLNLPWKPAVILLFSVFANDWNLQDRLSPVGKLYDLPMVSVLDAVSPQFALKNDEGRVISKNQFFYDMFHPSNAGHSVMADCIEYLFEKIDQAGHASLNAFELGLTEEKILQENLNLAPVIGNSFENIRPVSYTHLTLPTIA
;
A
#
# COMPACT_ATOMS: atom_id res chain seq x y z
N MET A 1 12.74 -27.77 -22.34
CA MET A 1 11.43 -27.80 -21.71
C MET A 1 11.65 -27.73 -20.22
N ALA A 2 11.15 -26.70 -19.61
CA ALA A 2 11.00 -26.61 -18.17
C ALA A 2 9.92 -27.61 -17.72
N GLY A 3 9.99 -28.07 -16.51
CA GLY A 3 8.99 -28.97 -15.93
C GLY A 3 9.61 -29.90 -14.92
N PRO A 4 8.87 -30.30 -13.91
CA PRO A 4 9.38 -31.16 -12.86
C PRO A 4 9.65 -32.55 -13.41
N LYS A 5 10.78 -33.14 -13.01
CA LYS A 5 11.15 -34.51 -13.31
C LYS A 5 10.67 -35.50 -12.27
N ALA A 6 10.27 -35.00 -11.09
CA ALA A 6 9.80 -35.84 -10.01
C ALA A 6 8.38 -36.36 -10.27
N PRO A 7 8.09 -37.63 -9.98
CA PRO A 7 6.75 -38.19 -10.16
C PRO A 7 5.74 -37.52 -9.22
N LYS A 8 4.47 -37.56 -9.62
CA LYS A 8 3.38 -37.26 -8.68
C LYS A 8 3.42 -38.28 -7.55
N ASP A 9 3.46 -37.75 -6.36
CA ASP A 9 3.39 -38.56 -5.13
C ASP A 9 2.56 -37.81 -4.09
N PRO A 10 1.22 -37.94 -4.15
CA PRO A 10 0.32 -37.19 -3.27
C PRO A 10 0.49 -37.53 -1.78
N GLU A 11 1.01 -38.73 -1.48
CA GLU A 11 1.24 -39.18 -0.11
C GLU A 11 2.53 -38.64 0.49
N ARG A 12 3.45 -38.18 -0.37
CA ARG A 12 4.74 -37.67 0.07
C ARG A 12 4.62 -36.27 0.59
N LYS A 13 5.02 -36.03 1.85
CA LYS A 13 5.19 -34.68 2.40
C LYS A 13 6.42 -34.04 1.76
N ARG A 14 6.18 -32.95 1.01
CA ARG A 14 7.24 -32.14 0.38
C ARG A 14 7.44 -30.87 1.18
N PRO A 15 8.68 -30.35 1.25
CA PRO A 15 8.89 -29.00 1.75
C PRO A 15 8.16 -28.01 0.85
N TYR A 16 7.72 -26.92 1.43
CA TYR A 16 7.03 -25.85 0.70
C TYR A 16 7.30 -24.50 1.35
N PHE A 17 7.11 -23.45 0.58
CA PHE A 17 6.99 -22.10 1.10
C PHE A 17 5.79 -21.38 0.47
N TYR A 18 5.34 -20.34 1.14
CA TYR A 18 4.26 -19.50 0.64
C TYR A 18 4.80 -18.44 -0.33
N ILE A 19 4.05 -18.15 -1.39
CA ILE A 19 4.15 -16.93 -2.17
C ILE A 19 2.98 -15.99 -1.87
N MET A 20 1.94 -16.53 -1.21
CA MET A 20 0.77 -15.81 -0.75
C MET A 20 0.25 -16.56 0.49
N LYS A 21 0.09 -15.85 1.62
CA LYS A 21 -0.39 -16.44 2.87
C LYS A 21 -1.47 -15.56 3.46
N ASP A 22 -2.69 -16.10 3.52
CA ASP A 22 -3.88 -15.49 4.13
C ASP A 22 -4.17 -14.05 3.63
N LYS A 23 -3.98 -13.83 2.31
CA LYS A 23 -4.23 -12.54 1.66
C LYS A 23 -5.69 -12.36 1.29
N ASP A 24 -6.18 -11.14 1.51
CA ASP A 24 -7.51 -10.77 1.06
C ASP A 24 -7.58 -10.73 -0.47
N ILE A 25 -8.60 -11.36 -1.04
CA ILE A 25 -8.94 -11.32 -2.46
C ILE A 25 -10.39 -10.86 -2.63
N TYR A 26 -10.67 -10.25 -3.78
CA TYR A 26 -11.98 -9.65 -4.06
C TYR A 26 -12.38 -9.79 -5.52
N GLY A 27 -13.57 -10.29 -5.78
CA GLY A 27 -14.11 -10.45 -7.11
C GLY A 27 -14.54 -9.11 -7.72
N SER A 28 -13.61 -8.42 -8.39
CA SER A 28 -13.87 -7.15 -9.09
C SER A 28 -14.35 -7.40 -10.51
N VAL A 29 -15.44 -6.72 -10.92
CA VAL A 29 -15.91 -6.74 -12.31
C VAL A 29 -14.96 -5.91 -13.18
N GLN A 30 -14.45 -6.52 -14.24
CA GLN A 30 -13.59 -5.90 -15.23
C GLN A 30 -14.41 -5.30 -16.39
N GLU A 31 -13.79 -4.50 -17.27
CA GLU A 31 -14.47 -3.88 -18.42
C GLU A 31 -15.06 -4.89 -19.39
N ASP A 32 -14.44 -6.07 -19.52
CA ASP A 32 -14.94 -7.18 -20.37
C ASP A 32 -16.04 -8.02 -19.71
N GLY A 33 -16.44 -7.66 -18.47
CA GLY A 33 -17.44 -8.36 -17.69
C GLY A 33 -16.92 -9.57 -16.92
N SER A 34 -15.63 -9.92 -17.02
CA SER A 34 -15.02 -10.94 -16.16
C SER A 34 -14.93 -10.44 -14.73
N ILE A 35 -14.94 -11.39 -13.76
CA ILE A 35 -14.88 -11.07 -12.33
C ILE A 35 -13.58 -11.64 -11.80
N ILE A 36 -12.57 -10.78 -11.63
CA ILE A 36 -11.20 -11.22 -11.40
C ILE A 36 -10.55 -10.44 -10.27
N HIS A 37 -9.78 -11.16 -9.44
CA HIS A 37 -8.71 -10.62 -8.63
C HIS A 37 -7.39 -11.10 -9.20
N PHE A 38 -6.43 -10.21 -9.47
CA PHE A 38 -5.13 -10.61 -9.99
C PHE A 38 -3.98 -9.95 -9.23
N ILE A 39 -2.85 -10.65 -9.24
CA ILE A 39 -1.61 -10.24 -8.59
C ILE A 39 -0.50 -10.42 -9.62
N TYR A 40 0.27 -9.38 -9.85
CA TYR A 40 1.44 -9.45 -10.72
C TYR A 40 2.61 -10.08 -9.98
N GLU A 41 3.24 -11.06 -10.61
CA GLU A 41 4.42 -11.77 -10.08
C GLU A 41 5.65 -11.61 -10.99
N SER A 42 5.52 -10.86 -12.08
CA SER A 42 6.63 -10.50 -12.97
C SER A 42 7.56 -9.47 -12.34
N ASP A 43 8.67 -9.20 -13.02
CA ASP A 43 9.66 -8.17 -12.64
C ASP A 43 10.22 -8.35 -11.20
N GLY A 44 10.52 -9.59 -10.83
CA GLY A 44 11.07 -9.94 -9.52
C GLY A 44 10.05 -9.99 -8.39
N ARG A 45 8.77 -9.72 -8.66
CA ARG A 45 7.73 -9.70 -7.60
C ARG A 45 7.50 -11.07 -6.99
N LEU A 46 7.60 -12.15 -7.76
CA LEU A 46 7.49 -13.51 -7.22
C LEU A 46 8.60 -13.81 -6.19
N ILE A 47 9.80 -13.30 -6.41
CA ILE A 47 10.89 -13.36 -5.41
C ILE A 47 10.48 -12.63 -4.13
N ASN A 48 9.97 -11.41 -4.27
CA ASN A 48 9.55 -10.62 -3.12
C ASN A 48 8.39 -11.30 -2.37
N SER A 49 7.41 -11.87 -3.09
CA SER A 49 6.31 -12.66 -2.52
C SER A 49 6.84 -13.86 -1.73
N ALA A 50 7.81 -14.59 -2.28
CA ALA A 50 8.47 -15.70 -1.61
C ALA A 50 9.24 -15.27 -0.36
N GLN A 51 9.90 -14.11 -0.38
CA GLN A 51 10.60 -13.55 0.78
C GLN A 51 9.63 -13.10 1.88
N ILE A 52 8.56 -12.39 1.51
CA ILE A 52 7.59 -11.82 2.46
C ILE A 52 6.72 -12.91 3.09
N ALA A 53 6.10 -13.75 2.26
CA ALA A 53 5.16 -14.78 2.73
C ALA A 53 5.84 -16.09 3.09
N GLY A 54 6.94 -16.43 2.40
CA GLY A 54 7.62 -17.71 2.54
C GLY A 54 8.91 -17.68 3.37
N ASN A 55 9.37 -16.50 3.77
CA ASN A 55 10.60 -16.31 4.54
C ASN A 55 11.85 -16.96 3.88
N ILE A 56 11.89 -17.00 2.55
CA ILE A 56 13.02 -17.54 1.80
C ILE A 56 14.15 -16.51 1.76
N GLU A 57 15.34 -16.91 2.24
CA GLU A 57 16.55 -16.08 2.19
C GLU A 57 17.60 -16.62 1.21
N ASN A 58 17.47 -17.89 0.78
CA ASN A 58 18.38 -18.53 -0.13
C ASN A 58 18.33 -17.89 -1.53
N LYS A 59 19.36 -17.11 -1.86
CA LYS A 59 19.43 -16.37 -3.13
C LYS A 59 19.50 -17.28 -4.36
N GLU A 60 20.05 -18.49 -4.25
CA GLU A 60 20.11 -19.44 -5.36
C GLU A 60 18.73 -19.99 -5.68
N GLU A 61 17.94 -20.32 -4.66
CA GLU A 61 16.55 -20.77 -4.82
C GLU A 61 15.65 -19.64 -5.31
N LEU A 62 15.79 -18.42 -4.76
CA LEU A 62 15.08 -17.25 -5.24
C LEU A 62 15.35 -16.95 -6.70
N GLY A 63 16.62 -17.06 -7.14
CA GLY A 63 16.98 -16.87 -8.55
C GLY A 63 16.32 -17.87 -9.51
N LEU A 64 15.91 -19.05 -9.03
CA LEU A 64 15.16 -20.01 -9.84
C LEU A 64 13.71 -19.55 -10.14
N LEU A 65 13.17 -18.62 -9.35
CA LEU A 65 11.84 -18.07 -9.57
C LEU A 65 11.79 -17.02 -10.71
N GLU A 66 12.94 -16.54 -11.18
CA GLU A 66 13.01 -15.51 -12.22
C GLU A 66 12.62 -16.02 -13.62
N THR A 67 12.75 -17.32 -13.87
CA THR A 67 12.50 -17.91 -15.18
C THR A 67 11.57 -19.12 -15.07
N VAL A 68 10.86 -19.42 -16.14
CA VAL A 68 10.00 -20.62 -16.20
C VAL A 68 10.81 -21.91 -16.09
N GLU A 69 12.01 -21.97 -16.64
CA GLU A 69 12.90 -23.12 -16.50
C GLU A 69 13.35 -23.33 -15.05
N GLY A 70 13.79 -22.26 -14.38
CA GLY A 70 14.16 -22.28 -12.96
C GLY A 70 12.99 -22.66 -12.08
N PHE A 71 11.81 -22.05 -12.32
CA PHE A 71 10.57 -22.36 -11.62
C PHE A 71 10.23 -23.86 -11.72
N GLY A 72 10.29 -24.44 -12.92
CA GLY A 72 10.03 -25.88 -13.12
C GLY A 72 11.09 -26.80 -12.51
N ARG A 73 12.32 -26.29 -12.25
CA ARG A 73 13.36 -27.02 -11.51
C ARG A 73 13.11 -27.01 -10.01
N LEU A 74 12.69 -25.88 -9.48
CA LEU A 74 12.44 -25.68 -8.04
C LEU A 74 11.11 -26.28 -7.61
N VAL A 75 10.04 -26.01 -8.35
CA VAL A 75 8.65 -26.28 -7.95
C VAL A 75 8.16 -27.61 -8.53
N HIS A 76 7.61 -28.45 -7.67
CA HIS A 76 6.94 -29.70 -8.01
C HIS A 76 5.45 -29.50 -8.28
N SER A 77 4.78 -28.78 -7.37
CA SER A 77 3.33 -28.53 -7.43
C SER A 77 2.98 -27.23 -6.71
N ILE A 78 1.86 -26.64 -7.10
CA ILE A 78 1.30 -25.44 -6.46
C ILE A 78 0.09 -25.87 -5.66
N GLY A 79 0.06 -25.56 -4.36
CA GLY A 79 -1.11 -25.74 -3.49
C GLY A 79 -1.85 -24.42 -3.37
N VAL A 80 -3.16 -24.43 -3.57
CA VAL A 80 -4.00 -23.23 -3.48
C VAL A 80 -5.20 -23.52 -2.60
N SER A 81 -5.47 -22.62 -1.66
CA SER A 81 -6.69 -22.63 -0.86
C SER A 81 -7.33 -21.23 -0.88
N VAL A 82 -8.65 -21.20 -0.87
CA VAL A 82 -9.46 -19.98 -0.78
C VAL A 82 -10.59 -20.22 0.20
N GLU A 83 -10.77 -19.33 1.15
CA GLU A 83 -11.89 -19.31 2.08
C GLU A 83 -12.74 -18.07 1.83
N THR A 84 -14.05 -18.24 1.65
CA THR A 84 -15.02 -17.17 1.48
C THR A 84 -16.23 -17.40 2.38
N ASP A 85 -17.02 -16.35 2.63
CA ASP A 85 -18.27 -16.48 3.42
C ASP A 85 -19.23 -17.50 2.81
N ASN A 86 -19.26 -17.61 1.47
CA ASN A 86 -19.99 -18.66 0.77
C ASN A 86 -19.06 -19.81 0.41
N GLN A 87 -19.01 -20.83 1.26
CA GLN A 87 -18.15 -22.00 1.05
C GLN A 87 -18.39 -22.75 -0.27
N ASN A 88 -19.52 -22.53 -0.93
CA ASN A 88 -19.84 -23.11 -2.25
C ASN A 88 -19.45 -22.21 -3.44
N GLU A 89 -18.87 -21.03 -3.18
CA GLU A 89 -18.40 -20.17 -4.27
C GLU A 89 -17.39 -20.92 -5.14
N GLN A 90 -17.60 -20.84 -6.46
CA GLN A 90 -16.72 -21.50 -7.42
C GLN A 90 -15.71 -20.48 -7.94
N ILE A 91 -14.44 -20.82 -7.81
CA ILE A 91 -13.31 -19.97 -8.18
C ILE A 91 -12.38 -20.76 -9.06
N GLU A 92 -11.94 -20.20 -10.19
CA GLU A 92 -10.83 -20.73 -10.95
C GLU A 92 -9.54 -19.98 -10.60
N PHE A 93 -8.55 -20.70 -10.10
CA PHE A 93 -7.20 -20.18 -9.93
C PHE A 93 -6.39 -20.39 -11.19
N VAL A 94 -5.63 -19.37 -11.60
CA VAL A 94 -4.71 -19.43 -12.74
C VAL A 94 -3.37 -18.85 -12.33
N PHE A 95 -2.30 -19.65 -12.44
CA PHE A 95 -0.93 -19.16 -12.41
C PHE A 95 -0.44 -19.07 -13.84
N GLN A 96 -0.26 -17.86 -14.35
CA GLN A 96 0.07 -17.59 -15.74
C GLN A 96 1.57 -17.36 -15.91
N MET A 97 2.20 -18.09 -16.83
CA MET A 97 3.50 -17.74 -17.36
C MET A 97 3.34 -16.70 -18.48
N TYR A 98 4.23 -15.74 -18.56
CA TYR A 98 4.27 -14.80 -19.66
C TYR A 98 5.03 -15.41 -20.84
N GLY A 99 4.65 -15.02 -22.06
CA GLY A 99 5.27 -15.47 -23.29
C GLY A 99 6.36 -14.53 -23.79
N LYS A 100 7.34 -15.06 -24.50
CA LYS A 100 8.42 -14.28 -25.15
C LYS A 100 7.93 -13.45 -26.32
N GLN A 101 6.98 -13.98 -27.10
CA GLN A 101 6.46 -13.35 -28.32
C GLN A 101 5.12 -12.63 -28.04
N ASP A 102 4.25 -13.27 -27.28
CA ASP A 102 2.99 -12.70 -26.81
C ASP A 102 2.96 -12.76 -25.30
N LEU A 103 3.15 -11.59 -24.68
CA LEU A 103 3.29 -11.45 -23.23
C LEU A 103 2.15 -12.13 -22.48
N TYR A 104 0.92 -11.92 -22.91
CA TYR A 104 -0.27 -12.37 -22.18
C TYR A 104 -0.93 -13.62 -22.77
N GLY A 105 -0.71 -13.94 -24.04
CA GLY A 105 -1.35 -15.05 -24.74
C GLY A 105 -0.44 -16.24 -25.02
N GLY A 106 0.88 -16.04 -25.04
CA GLY A 106 1.85 -17.06 -25.49
C GLY A 106 2.28 -18.07 -24.43
N GLY A 107 2.14 -17.75 -23.14
CA GLY A 107 2.65 -18.57 -22.05
C GLY A 107 1.67 -19.61 -21.53
N THR A 108 2.20 -20.59 -20.80
CA THR A 108 1.43 -21.66 -20.16
C THR A 108 0.58 -21.13 -18.99
N ASN A 109 -0.67 -21.56 -18.94
CA ASN A 109 -1.57 -21.27 -17.83
C ASN A 109 -1.77 -22.53 -16.98
N LEU A 110 -1.33 -22.51 -15.74
CA LEU A 110 -1.54 -23.55 -14.74
C LEU A 110 -2.85 -23.26 -13.99
N LYS A 111 -3.83 -24.19 -14.05
CA LYS A 111 -5.18 -23.89 -13.59
C LYS A 111 -5.72 -24.97 -12.64
N VAL A 112 -6.52 -24.53 -11.68
CA VAL A 112 -7.30 -25.42 -10.82
C VAL A 112 -8.63 -24.77 -10.42
N LYS A 113 -9.68 -25.57 -10.35
CA LYS A 113 -10.97 -25.16 -9.81
C LYS A 113 -10.98 -25.36 -8.31
N LEU A 114 -11.45 -24.34 -7.61
CA LEU A 114 -11.55 -24.27 -6.15
C LEU A 114 -13.01 -24.03 -5.76
N THR A 115 -13.29 -24.36 -4.51
CA THR A 115 -14.48 -23.89 -3.79
C THR A 115 -14.01 -23.00 -2.64
N GLY A 116 -14.87 -22.08 -2.20
CA GLY A 116 -14.58 -21.16 -1.07
C GLY A 116 -14.56 -21.85 0.31
N ASP A 117 -14.21 -23.14 0.34
CA ASP A 117 -14.25 -24.02 1.53
C ASP A 117 -12.95 -24.05 2.35
N GLY A 118 -11.94 -23.29 1.96
CA GLY A 118 -10.61 -23.25 2.59
C GLY A 118 -9.75 -24.49 2.32
N MET A 119 -10.27 -25.51 1.61
CA MET A 119 -9.52 -26.74 1.35
C MET A 119 -8.49 -26.57 0.25
N GLU A 120 -7.26 -27.01 0.50
CA GLU A 120 -6.20 -26.94 -0.50
C GLU A 120 -6.49 -27.85 -1.72
N ARG A 121 -6.26 -27.30 -2.90
CA ARG A 121 -6.23 -28.04 -4.17
C ARG A 121 -4.85 -27.89 -4.79
N LYS A 122 -4.35 -28.95 -5.44
CA LYS A 122 -2.98 -28.98 -6.00
C LYS A 122 -2.97 -28.99 -7.53
N ILE A 123 -2.06 -28.20 -8.06
CA ILE A 123 -1.67 -28.22 -9.48
C ILE A 123 -0.32 -28.90 -9.57
N TYR A 124 -0.23 -30.02 -10.28
CA TYR A 124 1.05 -30.68 -10.54
C TYR A 124 1.64 -30.16 -11.84
N LEU A 125 2.85 -29.61 -11.79
CA LEU A 125 3.50 -29.05 -12.97
C LEU A 125 3.71 -30.09 -14.05
N SER A 126 3.86 -31.37 -13.68
CA SER A 126 3.99 -32.52 -14.61
C SER A 126 2.74 -32.78 -15.47
N ASP A 127 1.56 -32.23 -15.09
CA ASP A 127 0.33 -32.41 -15.86
C ASP A 127 0.24 -31.48 -17.08
N TYR A 128 1.12 -30.49 -17.13
CA TYR A 128 1.05 -29.45 -18.14
C TYR A 128 2.08 -29.63 -19.24
N LYS A 129 1.67 -29.33 -20.43
CA LYS A 129 2.56 -29.23 -21.58
C LYS A 129 3.05 -27.80 -21.71
N TRP A 130 4.28 -27.58 -21.33
CA TRP A 130 4.95 -26.28 -21.42
C TRP A 130 5.18 -25.87 -22.88
N THR A 131 5.02 -24.59 -23.16
CA THR A 131 5.23 -24.04 -24.50
C THR A 131 6.68 -23.55 -24.67
N PRO A 132 7.24 -23.59 -25.92
CA PRO A 132 8.53 -22.95 -26.18
C PRO A 132 8.53 -21.44 -26.00
N ASP A 133 7.34 -20.83 -25.98
CA ASP A 133 7.15 -19.39 -25.79
C ASP A 133 7.22 -18.97 -24.31
N ASP A 134 7.15 -19.90 -23.35
CA ASP A 134 7.27 -19.60 -21.92
C ASP A 134 8.57 -18.85 -21.62
N ASP A 135 8.45 -17.76 -20.83
CA ASP A 135 9.56 -16.89 -20.44
C ASP A 135 9.69 -16.76 -18.92
N ILE A 136 8.80 -16.05 -18.29
CA ILE A 136 8.82 -15.77 -16.84
C ILE A 136 7.49 -16.09 -16.17
N PRO A 137 7.48 -16.40 -14.87
CA PRO A 137 6.26 -16.34 -14.07
C PRO A 137 5.67 -14.92 -14.13
N GLY A 138 4.41 -14.81 -14.53
CA GLY A 138 3.80 -13.53 -14.88
C GLY A 138 2.82 -12.98 -13.88
N GLN A 139 1.75 -13.74 -13.62
CA GLN A 139 0.68 -13.29 -12.72
C GLN A 139 -0.18 -14.44 -12.19
N ILE A 140 -0.82 -14.17 -11.08
CA ILE A 140 -1.86 -15.02 -10.47
C ILE A 140 -3.23 -14.38 -10.71
N LYS A 141 -4.23 -15.22 -11.02
CA LYS A 141 -5.63 -14.78 -11.15
C LYS A 141 -6.54 -15.67 -10.32
N PHE A 142 -7.47 -15.05 -9.62
CA PHE A 142 -8.63 -15.70 -9.05
C PHE A 142 -9.85 -15.22 -9.81
N ILE A 143 -10.51 -16.12 -10.55
CA ILE A 143 -11.65 -15.82 -11.40
C ILE A 143 -12.89 -16.31 -10.66
N PHE A 144 -13.79 -15.38 -10.35
CA PHE A 144 -15.01 -15.63 -9.59
C PHE A 144 -16.21 -15.79 -10.52
N ASN A 145 -17.23 -16.48 -10.07
CA ASN A 145 -18.53 -16.53 -10.74
C ASN A 145 -19.46 -15.39 -10.29
N THR A 146 -19.24 -14.90 -9.07
CA THR A 146 -20.10 -13.89 -8.43
C THR A 146 -19.26 -12.63 -8.14
N PRO A 147 -19.75 -11.42 -8.46
CA PRO A 147 -19.05 -10.17 -8.11
C PRO A 147 -19.15 -9.89 -6.61
N ASP A 148 -18.26 -9.00 -6.15
CA ASP A 148 -18.22 -8.47 -4.79
C ASP A 148 -17.99 -9.54 -3.70
N ILE A 149 -17.51 -10.72 -4.07
CA ILE A 149 -17.11 -11.74 -3.11
C ILE A 149 -15.75 -11.42 -2.52
N MET A 150 -15.68 -11.41 -1.20
CA MET A 150 -14.45 -11.35 -0.42
C MET A 150 -13.99 -12.76 -0.05
N GLY A 151 -12.70 -12.98 -0.02
CA GLY A 151 -12.10 -14.22 0.46
C GLY A 151 -10.68 -14.03 0.96
N LYS A 152 -10.18 -15.04 1.64
CA LYS A 152 -8.76 -15.17 2.00
C LYS A 152 -8.15 -16.30 1.19
N ALA A 153 -6.99 -16.04 0.60
CA ALA A 153 -6.30 -16.98 -0.25
C ALA A 153 -4.87 -17.24 0.22
N SER A 154 -4.45 -18.49 0.07
CA SER A 154 -3.06 -18.90 0.29
C SER A 154 -2.57 -19.72 -0.89
N VAL A 155 -1.32 -19.46 -1.31
CA VAL A 155 -0.63 -20.17 -2.39
C VAL A 155 0.73 -20.65 -1.89
N ARG A 156 0.95 -21.97 -2.00
CA ARG A 156 2.16 -22.67 -1.61
C ARG A 156 2.88 -23.23 -2.82
N LEU A 157 4.19 -23.08 -2.85
CA LEU A 157 5.06 -23.77 -3.82
C LEU A 157 5.70 -24.97 -3.13
N TYR A 158 5.29 -26.17 -3.50
CA TYR A 158 5.87 -27.44 -3.04
C TYR A 158 7.11 -27.76 -3.87
N LEU A 159 8.21 -28.10 -3.21
CA LEU A 159 9.51 -28.20 -3.83
C LEU A 159 9.81 -29.59 -4.40
N ASN A 160 10.62 -29.60 -5.44
CA ASN A 160 11.24 -30.81 -5.95
C ASN A 160 12.29 -31.36 -4.99
N ASP A 161 12.73 -32.59 -5.21
CA ASP A 161 13.74 -33.24 -4.38
C ASP A 161 15.07 -32.49 -4.48
N GLY A 162 15.73 -32.34 -3.34
CA GLY A 162 17.03 -31.65 -3.21
C GLY A 162 16.91 -30.17 -2.85
N TYR A 163 15.72 -29.64 -2.69
CA TYR A 163 15.48 -28.27 -2.16
C TYR A 163 14.85 -28.33 -0.77
N GLU A 164 15.14 -27.32 0.01
CA GLU A 164 14.64 -27.17 1.38
C GLU A 164 13.82 -25.86 1.49
N ALA A 165 12.89 -25.84 2.39
CA ALA A 165 12.13 -24.65 2.72
C ALA A 165 12.42 -24.26 4.17
N PRO A 166 12.43 -22.95 4.49
CA PRO A 166 12.50 -22.50 5.87
C PRO A 166 11.25 -22.95 6.66
N ALA A 167 11.33 -22.84 7.97
CA ALA A 167 10.14 -23.01 8.80
C ALA A 167 9.10 -21.95 8.46
N ASP A 168 7.85 -22.32 8.45
CA ASP A 168 6.75 -21.38 8.29
C ASP A 168 6.77 -20.35 9.41
N ILE A 169 6.50 -19.08 9.06
CA ILE A 169 6.36 -18.02 10.06
C ILE A 169 5.03 -18.22 10.78
N GLU A 170 5.11 -18.44 12.08
CA GLU A 170 3.92 -18.46 12.92
C GLU A 170 3.38 -17.03 13.04
N GLU A 171 2.10 -16.83 12.74
CA GLU A 171 1.41 -15.55 12.81
C GLU A 171 0.16 -15.70 13.67
N THR A 172 0.01 -14.76 14.59
CA THR A 172 -1.22 -14.57 15.36
C THR A 172 -2.05 -13.47 14.71
N GLU A 173 -3.36 -13.49 14.87
CA GLU A 173 -4.21 -12.39 14.42
C GLU A 173 -3.76 -11.07 15.06
N VAL A 174 -3.74 -9.99 14.27
CA VAL A 174 -3.35 -8.67 14.75
C VAL A 174 -4.46 -8.12 15.66
N ASP A 175 -4.19 -8.05 16.95
CA ASP A 175 -5.09 -7.39 17.91
C ASP A 175 -4.84 -5.88 17.92
N MET A 176 -5.62 -5.15 17.14
CA MET A 176 -5.53 -3.68 17.01
C MET A 176 -5.95 -2.93 18.29
N ASN A 177 -6.43 -3.63 19.34
CA ASN A 177 -6.81 -3.02 20.60
C ASN A 177 -5.80 -3.33 21.72
N SER A 178 -4.76 -4.11 21.47
CA SER A 178 -3.75 -4.45 22.46
C SER A 178 -2.89 -3.25 22.86
N ASP A 179 -2.33 -3.27 24.07
CA ASP A 179 -1.39 -2.24 24.54
C ASP A 179 -0.12 -2.22 23.67
N GLU A 180 0.32 -3.36 23.20
CA GLU A 180 1.47 -3.52 22.31
C GLU A 180 1.20 -2.86 20.95
N TYR A 181 0.00 -3.04 20.39
CA TYR A 181 -0.42 -2.36 19.17
C TYR A 181 -0.46 -0.85 19.36
N CYS A 182 -1.09 -0.37 20.44
CA CYS A 182 -1.13 1.05 20.77
C CYS A 182 0.27 1.64 20.96
N SER A 183 1.18 0.88 21.59
CA SER A 183 2.59 1.25 21.71
C SER A 183 3.27 1.36 20.36
N MET A 184 3.10 0.39 19.47
CA MET A 184 3.62 0.41 18.09
C MET A 184 3.13 1.67 17.35
N ILE A 185 1.82 1.93 17.36
CA ILE A 185 1.23 3.11 16.71
C ILE A 185 1.80 4.41 17.26
N SER A 186 2.10 4.46 18.56
CA SER A 186 2.64 5.68 19.19
C SER A 186 3.99 6.12 18.62
N HIS A 187 4.79 5.20 18.08
CA HIS A 187 6.07 5.50 17.44
C HIS A 187 5.91 6.19 16.07
N SER A 188 4.71 6.19 15.49
CA SER A 188 4.45 6.86 14.21
C SER A 188 4.53 8.38 14.29
N LEU A 189 4.37 8.97 15.47
CA LEU A 189 4.35 10.43 15.62
C LEU A 189 5.78 11.00 15.59
N MET A 190 6.29 11.26 14.40
CA MET A 190 7.65 11.81 14.20
C MET A 190 7.74 13.27 14.65
N ASN A 191 6.71 14.07 14.37
CA ASN A 191 6.63 15.48 14.75
C ASN A 191 5.18 15.93 14.94
N MET A 192 4.88 16.56 16.07
CA MET A 192 3.56 17.17 16.29
C MET A 192 3.37 18.42 15.42
N GLY A 193 4.42 19.23 15.28
CA GLY A 193 4.41 20.47 14.53
C GLY A 193 3.35 21.48 14.99
N ASN A 194 3.08 22.45 14.14
CA ASN A 194 2.03 23.42 14.34
C ASN A 194 0.67 22.84 13.96
N VAL A 195 -0.13 22.53 14.96
CA VAL A 195 -1.44 21.86 14.81
C VAL A 195 -2.64 22.84 14.78
N TYR A 196 -2.39 24.13 14.74
CA TYR A 196 -3.45 25.13 14.83
C TYR A 196 -4.53 24.98 13.75
N ARG A 197 -4.14 24.79 12.49
CA ARG A 197 -5.07 24.61 11.36
C ARG A 197 -5.85 23.31 11.48
N ILE A 198 -5.23 22.23 11.96
CA ILE A 198 -5.94 20.96 12.22
C ILE A 198 -6.98 21.16 13.32
N ARG A 199 -6.62 21.85 14.40
CA ARG A 199 -7.58 22.16 15.48
C ARG A 199 -8.75 22.98 14.99
N LYS A 200 -8.52 24.01 14.17
CA LYS A 200 -9.61 24.75 13.52
C LYS A 200 -10.52 23.84 12.70
N ALA A 201 -9.98 22.89 11.95
CA ALA A 201 -10.78 21.92 11.20
C ALA A 201 -11.59 21.02 12.14
N ILE A 202 -11.01 20.54 13.23
CA ILE A 202 -11.71 19.77 14.28
C ILE A 202 -12.86 20.58 14.90
N GLU A 203 -12.60 21.81 15.30
CA GLU A 203 -13.61 22.72 15.87
C GLU A 203 -14.73 23.02 14.86
N LYS A 204 -14.38 23.25 13.60
CA LYS A 204 -15.32 23.43 12.48
C LYS A 204 -16.22 22.22 12.31
N THR A 205 -15.63 21.00 12.38
CA THR A 205 -16.35 19.72 12.31
C THR A 205 -17.33 19.57 13.48
N ARG A 206 -16.87 19.79 14.71
CA ARG A 206 -17.70 19.72 15.94
C ARG A 206 -18.85 20.74 15.93
N ALA A 207 -18.62 21.90 15.32
CA ALA A 207 -19.68 22.89 15.11
C ALA A 207 -20.71 22.50 14.03
N GLY A 208 -20.55 21.33 13.40
CA GLY A 208 -21.45 20.84 12.35
C GLY A 208 -21.30 21.56 11.02
N LYS A 209 -20.20 22.28 10.80
CA LYS A 209 -19.84 22.88 9.53
C LYS A 209 -19.12 21.86 8.66
N GLU A 210 -19.30 21.96 7.35
CA GLU A 210 -18.66 21.08 6.39
C GLU A 210 -17.12 21.21 6.44
N VAL A 211 -16.40 20.08 6.52
CA VAL A 211 -14.95 19.97 6.49
C VAL A 211 -14.56 18.98 5.43
N THR A 212 -13.51 19.28 4.66
CA THR A 212 -13.02 18.41 3.60
C THR A 212 -11.60 17.93 3.93
N LEU A 213 -11.42 16.60 3.97
CA LEU A 213 -10.12 15.94 4.05
C LEU A 213 -9.70 15.50 2.65
N ALA A 214 -8.52 15.91 2.21
CA ALA A 214 -7.93 15.50 0.94
C ALA A 214 -6.64 14.71 1.16
N TYR A 215 -6.43 13.69 0.33
CA TYR A 215 -5.25 12.84 0.34
C TYR A 215 -4.62 12.86 -1.05
N ILE A 216 -3.36 13.24 -1.14
CA ILE A 216 -2.60 13.24 -2.38
C ILE A 216 -1.32 12.41 -2.23
N GLY A 217 -1.05 11.53 -3.19
CA GLY A 217 0.09 10.62 -3.11
C GLY A 217 0.19 9.68 -4.30
N GLY A 218 1.00 8.65 -4.13
CA GLY A 218 1.25 7.61 -5.12
C GLY A 218 0.19 6.49 -5.11
N SER A 219 0.64 5.27 -5.42
CA SER A 219 -0.20 4.05 -5.45
C SER A 219 -0.80 3.71 -4.08
N ILE A 220 -0.08 3.93 -2.99
CA ILE A 220 -0.56 3.66 -1.64
C ILE A 220 -1.75 4.58 -1.31
N THR A 221 -1.68 5.86 -1.69
CA THR A 221 -2.81 6.78 -1.55
C THR A 221 -3.95 6.45 -2.51
N GLN A 222 -3.67 5.93 -3.71
CA GLN A 222 -4.69 5.38 -4.61
C GLN A 222 -5.44 4.23 -3.95
N GLY A 223 -4.77 3.47 -3.09
CA GLY A 223 -5.28 2.34 -2.33
C GLY A 223 -4.77 0.98 -2.83
N ALA A 224 -3.67 0.96 -3.58
CA ALA A 224 -3.09 -0.31 -4.04
C ALA A 224 -2.75 -1.21 -2.86
N GLY A 225 -3.06 -2.50 -2.98
CA GLY A 225 -2.97 -3.50 -1.92
C GLY A 225 -4.22 -3.59 -1.05
N ALA A 226 -5.04 -2.54 -0.98
CA ALA A 226 -6.33 -2.59 -0.29
C ALA A 226 -7.38 -3.36 -1.10
N THR A 227 -8.15 -4.17 -0.42
CA THR A 227 -9.14 -5.07 -1.02
C THR A 227 -10.45 -5.00 -0.24
N PRO A 228 -11.52 -4.33 -0.72
CA PRO A 228 -11.63 -3.47 -1.91
C PRO A 228 -10.85 -2.15 -1.81
N ILE A 229 -10.31 -1.70 -2.96
CA ILE A 229 -9.39 -0.55 -3.05
C ILE A 229 -9.97 0.78 -2.55
N ASN A 230 -11.27 0.97 -2.61
CA ASN A 230 -11.89 2.26 -2.27
C ASN A 230 -12.33 2.36 -0.81
N THR A 231 -12.58 1.23 -0.15
CA THR A 231 -13.12 1.18 1.23
C THR A 231 -12.11 0.71 2.25
N GLU A 232 -11.11 -0.07 1.82
CA GLU A 232 -10.10 -0.62 2.72
C GLU A 232 -8.79 0.18 2.71
N CYS A 233 -8.62 1.18 1.82
CA CYS A 233 -7.42 2.01 1.81
C CYS A 233 -7.33 2.95 3.01
N TYR A 234 -6.09 3.25 3.43
CA TYR A 234 -5.80 4.09 4.60
C TYR A 234 -6.48 5.46 4.52
N ALA A 235 -6.53 6.04 3.33
CA ALA A 235 -7.11 7.36 3.13
C ALA A 235 -8.61 7.37 3.47
N TYR A 236 -9.36 6.36 3.03
CA TYR A 236 -10.77 6.22 3.36
C TYR A 236 -10.97 5.86 4.84
N LYS A 237 -10.18 4.93 5.37
CA LYS A 237 -10.26 4.54 6.80
C LYS A 237 -9.97 5.71 7.73
N SER A 238 -8.89 6.47 7.50
CA SER A 238 -8.55 7.62 8.35
C SER A 238 -9.58 8.76 8.24
N TYR A 239 -10.17 8.96 7.03
CA TYR A 239 -11.32 9.86 6.89
C TYR A 239 -12.51 9.40 7.75
N GLN A 240 -12.84 8.11 7.75
CA GLN A 240 -13.93 7.58 8.58
C GLN A 240 -13.62 7.70 10.08
N LEU A 241 -12.37 7.45 10.48
CA LEU A 241 -11.92 7.63 11.87
C LEU A 241 -12.10 9.09 12.32
N PHE A 242 -11.64 10.05 11.51
CA PHE A 242 -11.83 11.47 11.76
C PHE A 242 -13.32 11.84 11.87
N GLN A 243 -14.15 11.39 10.93
CA GLN A 243 -15.59 11.63 10.94
C GLN A 243 -16.25 11.04 12.20
N ARG A 244 -15.92 9.80 12.55
CA ARG A 244 -16.46 9.12 13.74
C ARG A 244 -16.07 9.84 15.04
N ARG A 245 -14.83 10.35 15.13
CA ARG A 245 -14.33 11.02 16.34
C ARG A 245 -14.89 12.43 16.52
N PHE A 246 -15.01 13.19 15.45
CA PHE A 246 -15.27 14.64 15.55
C PHE A 246 -16.61 15.09 15.00
N SER A 247 -17.30 14.29 14.17
CA SER A 247 -18.54 14.68 13.53
C SER A 247 -19.76 14.03 14.15
N ALA A 248 -20.72 14.86 14.59
CA ALA A 248 -22.04 14.39 15.00
C ALA A 248 -23.07 14.35 13.83
N LYS A 249 -22.74 14.91 12.67
CA LYS A 249 -23.69 15.18 11.57
C LYS A 249 -23.25 14.63 10.21
N ASN A 250 -22.22 13.79 10.15
CA ASN A 250 -21.62 13.32 8.90
C ASN A 250 -21.27 14.47 7.92
N ASN A 251 -20.68 15.54 8.46
CA ASN A 251 -20.37 16.78 7.76
C ASN A 251 -18.91 16.81 7.24
N VAL A 252 -18.27 15.65 7.11
CA VAL A 252 -16.91 15.54 6.58
C VAL A 252 -16.96 15.03 5.14
N LYS A 253 -16.27 15.71 4.23
CA LYS A 253 -16.07 15.29 2.83
C LYS A 253 -14.70 14.66 2.64
N PHE A 254 -14.61 13.81 1.65
CA PHE A 254 -13.43 13.03 1.32
C PHE A 254 -12.99 13.24 -0.12
N ILE A 255 -11.69 13.53 -0.33
CA ILE A 255 -11.05 13.59 -1.64
C ILE A 255 -9.85 12.66 -1.64
N LYS A 256 -9.84 11.70 -2.55
CA LYS A 256 -8.71 10.80 -2.78
C LYS A 256 -8.07 11.11 -4.14
N ALA A 257 -6.83 11.56 -4.12
CA ALA A 257 -6.05 11.97 -5.28
C ALA A 257 -4.72 11.19 -5.36
N GLY A 258 -4.78 9.87 -5.21
CA GLY A 258 -3.66 8.95 -5.42
C GLY A 258 -3.54 8.55 -6.89
N VAL A 259 -2.32 8.52 -7.43
CA VAL A 259 -2.01 8.02 -8.78
C VAL A 259 -0.75 7.15 -8.71
N GLY A 260 -0.89 5.86 -9.08
CA GLY A 260 0.17 4.87 -8.97
C GLY A 260 1.45 5.24 -9.71
N GLY A 261 2.61 4.95 -9.11
CA GLY A 261 3.92 5.14 -9.72
C GLY A 261 4.35 6.59 -9.94
N THR A 262 3.67 7.56 -9.30
CA THR A 262 3.97 8.99 -9.54
C THR A 262 4.65 9.65 -8.35
N PRO A 263 5.73 10.45 -8.58
CA PRO A 263 6.40 11.22 -7.55
C PRO A 263 5.63 12.51 -7.21
N SER A 264 6.11 13.22 -6.18
CA SER A 264 5.56 14.51 -5.74
C SER A 264 5.61 15.60 -6.80
N GLU A 265 6.56 15.53 -7.73
CA GLU A 265 6.62 16.40 -8.91
C GLU A 265 5.30 16.37 -9.68
N LEU A 266 4.84 15.18 -10.05
CA LEU A 266 3.54 15.06 -10.73
C LEU A 266 2.38 15.38 -9.78
N GLY A 267 2.51 15.07 -8.48
CA GLY A 267 1.55 15.47 -7.44
C GLY A 267 1.33 16.98 -7.42
N MET A 268 2.39 17.76 -7.46
CA MET A 268 2.35 19.23 -7.47
C MET A 268 1.62 19.77 -8.73
N ILE A 269 1.93 19.20 -9.90
CA ILE A 269 1.34 19.63 -11.18
C ILE A 269 -0.15 19.34 -11.25
N ARG A 270 -0.57 18.15 -10.79
CA ARG A 270 -1.97 17.71 -10.85
C ARG A 270 -2.84 18.16 -9.68
N PHE A 271 -2.27 18.84 -8.68
CA PHE A 271 -2.97 19.21 -7.45
C PHE A 271 -4.27 19.98 -7.72
N ASP A 272 -4.23 21.01 -8.59
CA ASP A 272 -5.40 21.83 -8.90
C ASP A 272 -6.52 20.99 -9.58
N ARG A 273 -6.13 20.10 -10.49
CA ARG A 273 -7.06 19.23 -11.20
C ARG A 273 -7.69 18.17 -10.28
N ASP A 274 -6.90 17.56 -9.41
CA ASP A 274 -7.30 16.34 -8.69
C ASP A 274 -7.82 16.65 -7.28
N VAL A 275 -7.32 17.70 -6.64
CA VAL A 275 -7.69 18.09 -5.27
C VAL A 275 -8.64 19.28 -5.26
N LEU A 276 -8.37 20.34 -6.07
CA LEU A 276 -9.18 21.56 -6.11
C LEU A 276 -10.28 21.54 -7.17
N ARG A 277 -10.47 20.40 -7.87
CA ARG A 277 -11.50 20.23 -8.89
C ARG A 277 -12.87 20.71 -8.40
N ASP A 278 -13.62 21.32 -9.29
CA ASP A 278 -14.99 21.80 -9.01
C ASP A 278 -15.08 22.82 -7.86
N GLY A 279 -13.97 23.55 -7.60
CA GLY A 279 -13.91 24.56 -6.56
C GLY A 279 -13.82 24.00 -5.14
N GLN A 280 -13.37 22.75 -4.98
CA GLN A 280 -13.15 22.14 -3.66
C GLN A 280 -12.13 22.92 -2.84
N GLN A 281 -12.41 23.08 -1.56
CA GLN A 281 -11.55 23.78 -0.59
C GLN A 281 -11.23 22.84 0.58
N PRO A 282 -10.22 21.97 0.47
CA PRO A 282 -9.88 21.07 1.57
C PRO A 282 -9.42 21.85 2.81
N ASP A 283 -9.88 21.42 3.98
CA ASP A 283 -9.44 21.94 5.28
C ASP A 283 -8.16 21.27 5.77
N ILE A 284 -7.99 19.99 5.42
CA ILE A 284 -6.79 19.20 5.73
C ILE A 284 -6.32 18.49 4.46
N VAL A 285 -5.02 18.55 4.18
CA VAL A 285 -4.38 17.82 3.06
C VAL A 285 -3.30 16.91 3.63
N VAL A 286 -3.44 15.61 3.40
CA VAL A 286 -2.42 14.59 3.70
C VAL A 286 -1.59 14.36 2.45
N ILE A 287 -0.26 14.50 2.55
CA ILE A 287 0.71 14.37 1.45
C ILE A 287 1.56 13.12 1.71
N GLU A 288 1.51 12.14 0.77
CA GLU A 288 2.20 10.86 0.88
C GLU A 288 2.98 10.55 -0.42
N PHE A 289 4.30 10.70 -0.39
CA PHE A 289 5.20 10.40 -1.52
C PHE A 289 6.52 9.77 -1.08
N ALA A 290 6.67 9.42 0.19
CA ALA A 290 7.94 8.97 0.76
C ALA A 290 8.54 7.70 0.11
N VAL A 291 7.76 6.93 -0.60
CA VAL A 291 8.21 5.74 -1.34
C VAL A 291 8.21 5.95 -2.87
N ASN A 292 7.72 7.08 -3.35
CA ASN A 292 7.63 7.39 -4.78
C ASN A 292 8.70 8.39 -5.25
N ASP A 293 9.23 9.21 -4.35
CA ASP A 293 10.14 10.32 -4.68
C ASP A 293 11.59 9.90 -4.98
N GLU A 294 11.87 8.60 -5.09
CA GLU A 294 13.15 8.14 -5.68
C GLU A 294 13.27 8.61 -7.13
N GLY A 295 12.15 8.59 -7.88
CA GLY A 295 12.06 9.07 -9.25
C GLY A 295 11.99 10.60 -9.39
N ASP A 296 11.90 11.36 -8.29
CA ASP A 296 11.92 12.84 -8.33
C ASP A 296 13.34 13.36 -8.63
N GLU A 297 13.52 13.92 -9.83
CA GLU A 297 14.80 14.48 -10.27
C GLU A 297 15.20 15.71 -9.44
N THR A 298 14.24 16.40 -8.82
CA THR A 298 14.48 17.61 -8.02
C THR A 298 14.96 17.32 -6.61
N LYS A 299 14.98 16.02 -6.20
CA LYS A 299 15.47 15.55 -4.91
C LYS A 299 14.77 16.16 -3.69
N GLY A 300 13.47 16.46 -3.82
CA GLY A 300 12.61 16.97 -2.76
C GLY A 300 12.13 18.42 -2.96
N ASP A 301 12.65 19.16 -3.95
CA ASP A 301 12.21 20.54 -4.19
C ASP A 301 10.77 20.60 -4.68
N CYS A 302 10.34 19.63 -5.49
CA CYS A 302 8.94 19.52 -5.91
C CYS A 302 8.01 19.12 -4.75
N TYR A 303 8.48 18.28 -3.84
CA TYR A 303 7.75 17.96 -2.61
C TYR A 303 7.53 19.22 -1.76
N GLU A 304 8.60 20.02 -1.53
CA GLU A 304 8.49 21.30 -0.84
C GLU A 304 7.54 22.25 -1.58
N SER A 305 7.64 22.33 -2.91
CA SER A 305 6.78 23.17 -3.73
C SER A 305 5.30 22.81 -3.60
N LEU A 306 4.96 21.51 -3.55
CA LEU A 306 3.61 21.04 -3.28
C LEU A 306 3.14 21.46 -1.89
N VAL A 307 3.96 21.27 -0.85
CA VAL A 307 3.66 21.69 0.52
C VAL A 307 3.38 23.20 0.58
N ARG A 308 4.24 24.01 -0.01
CA ARG A 308 4.08 25.47 -0.06
C ARG A 308 2.84 25.89 -0.84
N LYS A 309 2.55 25.23 -1.97
CA LYS A 309 1.34 25.49 -2.75
C LYS A 309 0.10 25.31 -1.87
N VAL A 310 0.02 24.22 -1.12
CA VAL A 310 -1.10 23.95 -0.20
C VAL A 310 -1.18 24.99 0.92
N LEU A 311 -0.06 25.27 1.59
CA LEU A 311 -0.01 26.23 2.70
C LEU A 311 -0.41 27.66 2.29
N ASN A 312 -0.17 28.06 1.04
CA ASN A 312 -0.48 29.37 0.50
C ASN A 312 -1.91 29.54 -0.02
N LEU A 313 -2.73 28.47 -0.04
CA LEU A 313 -4.12 28.61 -0.45
C LEU A 313 -4.87 29.63 0.40
N PRO A 314 -5.79 30.45 -0.17
CA PRO A 314 -6.43 31.55 0.53
C PRO A 314 -7.16 31.16 1.82
N TRP A 315 -7.69 29.94 1.88
CA TRP A 315 -8.43 29.42 3.06
C TRP A 315 -7.54 28.67 4.05
N LYS A 316 -6.21 28.66 3.82
CA LYS A 316 -5.20 28.18 4.79
C LYS A 316 -5.42 26.75 5.30
N PRO A 317 -5.45 25.74 4.43
CA PRO A 317 -5.63 24.35 4.88
C PRO A 317 -4.46 23.87 5.75
N ALA A 318 -4.73 22.90 6.61
CA ALA A 318 -3.69 22.16 7.32
C ALA A 318 -2.99 21.18 6.37
N VAL A 319 -1.70 20.92 6.63
CA VAL A 319 -0.92 19.90 5.93
C VAL A 319 -0.44 18.86 6.93
N ILE A 320 -0.56 17.58 6.60
CA ILE A 320 0.01 16.46 7.31
C ILE A 320 0.94 15.72 6.33
N LEU A 321 2.19 15.48 6.72
CA LEU A 321 3.14 14.70 5.94
C LEU A 321 3.12 13.26 6.44
N LEU A 322 2.79 12.33 5.54
CA LEU A 322 2.73 10.89 5.82
C LEU A 322 3.89 10.19 5.10
N PHE A 323 4.69 9.46 5.86
CA PHE A 323 5.81 8.67 5.34
C PHE A 323 5.47 7.19 5.43
N SER A 324 5.05 6.62 4.30
CA SER A 324 4.82 5.17 4.13
C SER A 324 6.15 4.41 4.04
N VAL A 325 6.09 3.08 3.88
CA VAL A 325 7.26 2.19 3.88
C VAL A 325 7.08 1.06 2.88
N PHE A 326 8.18 0.60 2.27
CA PHE A 326 8.26 -0.63 1.49
C PHE A 326 8.70 -1.83 2.33
N ALA A 327 8.46 -3.05 1.85
CA ALA A 327 8.76 -4.28 2.58
C ALA A 327 10.25 -4.53 2.86
N ASN A 328 11.15 -3.80 2.21
CA ASN A 328 12.57 -3.78 2.49
C ASN A 328 12.97 -2.76 3.59
N ASP A 329 12.00 -2.28 4.39
CA ASP A 329 12.19 -1.30 5.46
C ASP A 329 12.75 0.04 4.96
N TRP A 330 12.34 0.45 3.75
CA TRP A 330 12.86 1.62 3.06
C TRP A 330 11.78 2.66 2.78
N ASN A 331 12.16 3.92 2.98
CA ASN A 331 11.48 5.10 2.46
C ASN A 331 12.45 6.29 2.37
N LEU A 332 11.96 7.46 1.99
CA LEU A 332 12.72 8.70 1.84
C LEU A 332 12.41 9.73 2.94
N GLN A 333 11.94 9.30 4.12
CA GLN A 333 11.61 10.25 5.19
C GLN A 333 12.80 11.14 5.60
N ASP A 334 14.03 10.66 5.52
CA ASP A 334 15.22 11.47 5.84
C ASP A 334 15.43 12.61 4.83
N ARG A 335 15.07 12.40 3.56
CA ARG A 335 15.08 13.42 2.50
C ARG A 335 13.95 14.41 2.66
N LEU A 336 12.76 13.96 3.04
CA LEU A 336 11.52 14.76 3.00
C LEU A 336 11.17 15.42 4.35
N SER A 337 11.58 14.83 5.48
CA SER A 337 11.29 15.39 6.81
C SER A 337 11.88 16.79 7.08
N PRO A 338 13.01 17.20 6.46
CA PRO A 338 13.47 18.58 6.57
C PRO A 338 12.42 19.61 6.14
N VAL A 339 11.57 19.29 5.14
CA VAL A 339 10.47 20.17 4.73
C VAL A 339 9.45 20.32 5.86
N GLY A 340 9.06 19.21 6.50
CA GLY A 340 8.15 19.26 7.65
C GLY A 340 8.72 20.03 8.85
N LYS A 341 10.02 19.90 9.11
CA LYS A 341 10.72 20.66 10.16
C LYS A 341 10.78 22.15 9.83
N LEU A 342 11.07 22.51 8.56
CA LEU A 342 11.16 23.90 8.11
C LEU A 342 9.85 24.66 8.27
N TYR A 343 8.73 24.03 7.92
CA TYR A 343 7.39 24.62 7.99
C TYR A 343 6.62 24.27 9.26
N ASP A 344 7.29 23.63 10.24
CA ASP A 344 6.71 23.21 11.52
C ASP A 344 5.41 22.40 11.33
N LEU A 345 5.44 21.38 10.46
CA LEU A 345 4.28 20.57 10.09
C LEU A 345 4.20 19.27 10.89
N PRO A 346 2.99 18.76 11.14
CA PRO A 346 2.80 17.40 11.63
C PRO A 346 3.35 16.37 10.65
N MET A 347 4.13 15.43 11.19
CA MET A 347 4.74 14.33 10.43
C MET A 347 4.41 12.99 11.08
N VAL A 348 3.92 12.06 10.29
CA VAL A 348 3.56 10.69 10.67
C VAL A 348 4.43 9.72 9.88
N SER A 349 5.22 8.90 10.58
CA SER A 349 6.07 7.87 10.00
C SER A 349 5.51 6.47 10.23
N VAL A 350 5.05 5.83 9.17
CA VAL A 350 4.65 4.42 9.23
C VAL A 350 5.88 3.53 9.43
N LEU A 351 7.00 3.88 8.80
CA LEU A 351 8.27 3.15 8.95
C LEU A 351 8.68 3.04 10.42
N ASP A 352 8.65 4.15 11.16
CA ASP A 352 9.06 4.18 12.57
C ASP A 352 8.14 3.33 13.46
N ALA A 353 6.85 3.23 13.07
CA ALA A 353 5.89 2.38 13.78
C ALA A 353 6.14 0.89 13.54
N VAL A 354 6.27 0.46 12.28
CA VAL A 354 6.16 -0.96 11.94
C VAL A 354 7.49 -1.68 11.74
N SER A 355 8.56 -1.00 11.29
CA SER A 355 9.83 -1.67 11.02
C SER A 355 10.45 -2.36 12.24
N PRO A 356 10.35 -1.81 13.48
CA PRO A 356 10.79 -2.53 14.66
C PRO A 356 10.07 -3.86 14.89
N GLN A 357 8.79 -3.97 14.48
CA GLN A 357 7.99 -5.18 14.62
C GLN A 357 8.45 -6.29 13.66
N PHE A 358 8.88 -5.91 12.46
CA PHE A 358 9.27 -6.86 11.42
C PHE A 358 10.54 -7.66 11.78
N ALA A 359 11.38 -7.14 12.66
CA ALA A 359 12.56 -7.81 13.18
C ALA A 359 12.25 -8.80 14.32
N LEU A 360 11.07 -8.70 14.96
CA LEU A 360 10.70 -9.53 16.10
C LEU A 360 10.13 -10.87 15.64
N LYS A 361 10.29 -11.88 16.48
CA LYS A 361 9.56 -13.15 16.39
C LYS A 361 8.25 -13.08 17.18
N ASN A 362 7.39 -14.06 16.96
CA ASN A 362 6.08 -14.12 17.65
C ASN A 362 6.23 -14.21 19.18
N ASP A 363 7.18 -15.02 19.66
CA ASP A 363 7.50 -15.18 21.09
C ASP A 363 8.25 -13.98 21.72
N GLU A 364 8.68 -13.03 20.90
CA GLU A 364 9.30 -11.76 21.32
C GLU A 364 8.28 -10.61 21.39
N GLY A 365 6.98 -10.90 21.19
CA GLY A 365 5.90 -9.92 21.26
C GLY A 365 5.68 -9.14 19.95
N ARG A 366 5.94 -9.77 18.80
CA ARG A 366 5.63 -9.18 17.50
C ARG A 366 4.14 -8.92 17.36
N VAL A 367 3.77 -7.68 17.07
CA VAL A 367 2.38 -7.23 16.87
C VAL A 367 1.90 -7.54 15.45
N ILE A 368 2.76 -7.32 14.46
CA ILE A 368 2.45 -7.51 13.05
C ILE A 368 3.69 -7.98 12.27
N SER A 369 3.52 -8.98 11.41
CA SER A 369 4.58 -9.45 10.51
C SER A 369 4.61 -8.66 9.20
N LYS A 370 5.70 -8.79 8.41
CA LYS A 370 5.74 -8.27 7.04
C LYS A 370 4.64 -8.84 6.18
N ASN A 371 4.38 -10.14 6.28
CA ASN A 371 3.30 -10.78 5.51
C ASN A 371 1.92 -10.21 5.87
N GLN A 372 1.65 -9.93 7.15
CA GLN A 372 0.38 -9.34 7.56
C GLN A 372 0.25 -7.89 7.12
N PHE A 373 1.34 -7.10 7.20
CA PHE A 373 1.33 -5.67 6.85
C PHE A 373 1.31 -5.44 5.33
N PHE A 374 2.08 -6.21 4.55
CA PHE A 374 2.22 -5.99 3.12
C PHE A 374 1.35 -6.93 2.29
N TYR A 375 0.73 -6.38 1.26
CA TYR A 375 0.08 -7.13 0.19
C TYR A 375 1.13 -7.68 -0.80
N ASP A 376 2.01 -6.79 -1.26
CA ASP A 376 3.19 -7.07 -2.07
C ASP A 376 4.40 -6.26 -1.56
N MET A 377 5.52 -6.25 -2.27
CA MET A 377 6.74 -5.52 -1.90
C MET A 377 6.51 -4.02 -1.66
N PHE A 378 5.53 -3.42 -2.32
CA PHE A 378 5.33 -1.99 -2.42
C PHE A 378 4.07 -1.49 -1.70
N HIS A 379 3.10 -2.35 -1.48
CA HIS A 379 1.77 -1.93 -1.06
C HIS A 379 1.32 -2.61 0.24
N PRO A 380 0.68 -1.86 1.15
CA PRO A 380 0.08 -2.43 2.35
C PRO A 380 -1.10 -3.35 2.03
N SER A 381 -1.31 -4.36 2.84
CA SER A 381 -2.55 -5.16 2.89
C SER A 381 -3.69 -4.37 3.56
N ASN A 382 -4.88 -4.96 3.69
CA ASN A 382 -5.96 -4.37 4.48
C ASN A 382 -5.55 -4.07 5.92
N ALA A 383 -4.78 -4.97 6.56
CA ALA A 383 -4.22 -4.74 7.89
C ALA A 383 -3.19 -3.58 7.87
N GLY A 384 -2.29 -3.55 6.88
CA GLY A 384 -1.33 -2.48 6.71
C GLY A 384 -1.97 -1.12 6.48
N HIS A 385 -3.01 -1.04 5.65
CA HIS A 385 -3.80 0.18 5.45
C HIS A 385 -4.54 0.62 6.72
N SER A 386 -5.01 -0.32 7.55
CA SER A 386 -5.60 -0.01 8.86
C SER A 386 -4.56 0.60 9.80
N VAL A 387 -3.37 -0.01 9.90
CA VAL A 387 -2.24 0.53 10.68
C VAL A 387 -1.90 1.96 10.23
N MET A 388 -1.81 2.22 8.92
CA MET A 388 -1.55 3.57 8.40
C MET A 388 -2.65 4.57 8.80
N ALA A 389 -3.91 4.15 8.77
CA ALA A 389 -5.03 4.99 9.20
C ALA A 389 -4.97 5.28 10.70
N ASP A 390 -4.62 4.28 11.52
CA ASP A 390 -4.48 4.44 12.97
C ASP A 390 -3.27 5.32 13.35
N CYS A 391 -2.20 5.31 12.56
CA CYS A 391 -1.09 6.26 12.72
C CYS A 391 -1.56 7.72 12.55
N ILE A 392 -2.42 8.00 11.55
CA ILE A 392 -3.00 9.33 11.35
C ILE A 392 -4.00 9.66 12.48
N GLU A 393 -4.81 8.68 12.88
CA GLU A 393 -5.76 8.84 13.99
C GLU A 393 -5.05 9.15 15.29
N TYR A 394 -3.91 8.52 15.58
CA TYR A 394 -3.09 8.81 16.74
C TYR A 394 -2.64 10.27 16.77
N LEU A 395 -2.23 10.85 15.63
CA LEU A 395 -1.94 12.27 15.55
C LEU A 395 -3.18 13.10 15.92
N PHE A 396 -4.36 12.80 15.37
CA PHE A 396 -5.60 13.53 15.72
C PHE A 396 -5.97 13.40 17.18
N GLU A 397 -5.78 12.21 17.76
CA GLU A 397 -5.99 11.98 19.19
C GLU A 397 -5.07 12.85 20.04
N LYS A 398 -3.76 12.89 19.73
CA LYS A 398 -2.80 13.73 20.47
C LYS A 398 -3.11 15.21 20.36
N ILE A 399 -3.54 15.67 19.18
CA ILE A 399 -3.99 17.06 18.98
C ILE A 399 -5.21 17.38 19.84
N ASP A 400 -6.16 16.46 19.92
CA ASP A 400 -7.37 16.64 20.73
C ASP A 400 -7.05 16.63 22.23
N GLN A 401 -6.21 15.69 22.69
CA GLN A 401 -5.77 15.60 24.09
C GLN A 401 -4.94 16.80 24.54
N ALA A 402 -4.09 17.35 23.66
CA ALA A 402 -3.26 18.51 23.96
C ALA A 402 -4.10 19.76 24.33
N GLY A 403 -5.38 19.75 23.97
CA GLY A 403 -6.37 20.74 24.41
C GLY A 403 -5.87 22.19 24.27
N HIS A 404 -6.24 23.04 25.24
CA HIS A 404 -5.88 24.45 25.27
C HIS A 404 -4.41 24.74 25.62
N ALA A 405 -3.61 23.72 25.99
CA ALA A 405 -2.21 23.91 26.37
C ALA A 405 -1.33 24.50 25.25
N SER A 406 -1.63 24.18 23.99
CA SER A 406 -0.92 24.77 22.85
C SER A 406 -1.41 26.17 22.45
N LEU A 407 -2.50 26.67 23.04
CA LEU A 407 -2.91 28.06 22.85
C LEU A 407 -1.95 29.04 23.56
N ASN A 408 -1.21 28.60 24.57
CA ASN A 408 -0.27 29.48 25.29
C ASN A 408 0.86 29.99 24.38
N ALA A 409 1.25 29.25 23.32
CA ALA A 409 2.21 29.76 22.34
C ALA A 409 1.65 30.94 21.53
N PHE A 410 0.33 30.98 21.31
CA PHE A 410 -0.36 32.09 20.64
C PHE A 410 -0.59 33.27 21.58
N GLU A 411 -0.80 33.03 22.87
CA GLU A 411 -0.88 34.10 23.89
C GLU A 411 0.44 34.87 24.02
N LEU A 412 1.58 34.26 23.63
CA LEU A 412 2.88 34.92 23.55
C LEU A 412 3.09 35.77 22.29
N GLY A 413 2.07 35.97 21.44
CA GLY A 413 2.10 36.81 20.26
C GLY A 413 2.74 36.18 19.03
N LEU A 414 3.02 34.89 19.08
CA LEU A 414 3.41 34.08 17.91
C LEU A 414 2.13 33.60 17.23
N THR A 415 1.65 34.32 16.23
CA THR A 415 0.52 33.87 15.41
C THR A 415 0.97 32.84 14.40
N GLU A 416 0.12 31.89 14.07
CA GLU A 416 0.38 30.90 12.99
C GLU A 416 0.79 31.60 11.68
N GLU A 417 0.11 32.69 11.32
CA GLU A 417 0.43 33.45 10.13
C GLU A 417 1.86 34.01 10.16
N LYS A 418 2.34 34.46 11.30
CA LYS A 418 3.70 34.96 11.46
C LYS A 418 4.72 33.83 11.33
N ILE A 419 4.49 32.69 11.97
CA ILE A 419 5.39 31.53 11.89
C ILE A 419 5.46 31.01 10.47
N LEU A 420 4.34 30.80 9.81
CA LEU A 420 4.29 30.32 8.42
C LEU A 420 4.84 31.35 7.44
N GLN A 421 4.63 32.64 7.68
CA GLN A 421 5.13 33.71 6.83
C GLN A 421 6.66 33.85 6.93
N GLU A 422 7.23 33.70 8.11
CA GLU A 422 8.68 33.67 8.30
C GLU A 422 9.30 32.45 7.60
N ASN A 423 8.68 31.27 7.71
CA ASN A 423 9.14 30.05 7.06
C ASN A 423 8.98 30.10 5.53
N LEU A 424 7.89 30.65 5.03
CA LEU A 424 7.63 30.77 3.59
C LEU A 424 8.58 31.74 2.87
N ASN A 425 9.25 32.63 3.60
CA ASN A 425 10.22 33.57 3.04
C ASN A 425 11.64 32.99 2.89
N LEU A 426 11.90 31.76 3.38
CA LEU A 426 13.25 31.25 3.58
C LEU A 426 13.87 30.51 2.39
N ALA A 427 13.20 30.26 1.29
CA ALA A 427 13.86 29.60 0.16
C ALA A 427 13.31 30.05 -1.20
N PRO A 428 14.17 30.23 -2.21
CA PRO A 428 13.75 30.34 -3.58
C PRO A 428 13.09 29.02 -3.98
N VAL A 429 11.82 29.06 -4.36
CA VAL A 429 11.03 27.90 -4.71
C VAL A 429 11.32 27.54 -6.15
N ILE A 430 11.87 26.37 -6.38
CA ILE A 430 11.93 25.77 -7.72
C ILE A 430 10.53 25.61 -8.31
N GLY A 431 9.51 25.35 -7.48
CA GLY A 431 8.11 25.26 -7.87
C GLY A 431 7.54 26.40 -8.69
N ASN A 432 8.10 27.60 -8.58
CA ASN A 432 7.67 28.73 -9.44
C ASN A 432 8.03 28.51 -10.92
N SER A 433 9.04 27.70 -11.22
CA SER A 433 9.35 27.31 -12.60
C SER A 433 8.40 26.26 -13.16
N PHE A 434 7.77 25.46 -12.30
CA PHE A 434 6.80 24.45 -12.71
C PHE A 434 5.37 25.00 -12.87
N GLU A 435 5.02 26.11 -12.25
CA GLU A 435 3.75 26.80 -12.50
C GLU A 435 3.56 27.19 -13.98
N ASN A 436 4.66 27.30 -14.73
CA ASN A 436 4.66 27.60 -16.16
C ASN A 436 4.74 26.37 -17.06
N ILE A 437 4.85 25.16 -16.54
CA ILE A 437 4.79 23.93 -17.35
C ILE A 437 3.33 23.72 -17.75
N ARG A 438 3.06 23.95 -19.04
CA ARG A 438 1.72 23.74 -19.58
C ARG A 438 1.34 22.27 -19.44
N PRO A 439 0.09 21.94 -19.02
CA PRO A 439 -0.41 20.58 -18.89
C PRO A 439 -0.22 19.68 -20.14
N VAL A 440 -0.03 20.29 -21.29
CA VAL A 440 0.13 19.64 -22.60
C VAL A 440 1.38 18.77 -22.72
N SER A 441 2.44 19.03 -21.94
CA SER A 441 3.66 18.22 -21.97
C SER A 441 3.50 16.83 -21.35
N TYR A 442 2.47 16.61 -20.55
CA TYR A 442 2.20 15.35 -19.86
C TYR A 442 1.10 14.50 -20.50
N THR A 443 0.45 14.99 -21.57
CA THR A 443 -0.53 14.19 -22.34
C THR A 443 0.11 13.02 -23.08
N HIS A 444 1.44 12.92 -23.12
CA HIS A 444 2.18 11.82 -23.73
C HIS A 444 2.78 10.83 -22.72
N LEU A 445 2.71 11.11 -21.41
CA LEU A 445 2.84 10.05 -20.41
C LEU A 445 1.52 9.26 -20.45
N THR A 446 1.39 8.40 -21.44
CA THR A 446 0.50 7.26 -21.29
C THR A 446 1.00 6.51 -20.07
N LEU A 447 0.33 6.75 -18.93
CA LEU A 447 0.35 5.78 -17.86
C LEU A 447 0.11 4.43 -18.55
N PRO A 448 0.88 3.38 -18.20
CA PRO A 448 0.52 2.06 -18.68
C PRO A 448 -0.95 1.93 -18.31
N THR A 449 -1.77 1.84 -19.33
CA THR A 449 -3.18 1.50 -19.16
C THR A 449 -3.12 0.16 -18.47
N ILE A 450 -3.42 0.15 -17.19
CA ILE A 450 -3.70 -1.08 -16.47
C ILE A 450 -5.01 -1.53 -17.07
N ALA A 451 -4.88 -2.32 -18.16
CA ALA A 451 -5.96 -3.11 -18.69
C ALA A 451 -6.14 -4.32 -17.80
#